data_c934b3786cd244540aeece44c50b0438
#
_entry.id   c934b3786cd244540aeece44c50b0438
#
_cell.length_a   1.000
_cell.length_b   1.000
_cell.length_c   1.000
_cell.angle_alpha   90.00
_cell.angle_beta   90.00
_cell.angle_gamma   90.00
#
_symmetry.space_group_name_H-M   'P 1'
#
loop_
_entity.id
_entity.type
_entity.pdbx_description
1 polymer ?
#
loop_
_entity_poly.entity_id
_entity_poly.type
_entity_poly.pdbx_seq_one_letter_code
_entity_poly.pdbx_strand_id
1 'polypeptide(L)'
;MADLSREPAARDRADAVEFRMDLADEPTADLESYDGELPIVVTNRAEWEGGEAEDLGRYDELTDAAAHDAVVAVDIELSALRGNAPEGEQPHAVALRETAREKGVTVIASVHDFESTPSSGVLVELLADAATEGDVAKFATTAEGRADALAMLSATHRATAAGHDVATMCMGEAGRHTRAVTPLYGSLIGYAPVDTEEATAPGQYDLASLRSLLDGLGVE
;
A
#
# COMPACT_ATOMS: atom_id res chain seq x y z
N MET A 1 -8.77 5.05 3.25
CA MET A 1 -9.92 5.54 4.09
C MET A 1 -10.82 4.38 4.48
N ALA A 2 -11.48 4.46 5.64
CA ALA A 2 -12.46 3.45 6.06
C ALA A 2 -13.90 3.79 5.60
N ASP A 3 -14.15 5.04 5.21
CA ASP A 3 -15.45 5.56 4.80
C ASP A 3 -15.35 6.15 3.39
N LEU A 4 -15.90 5.46 2.39
CA LEU A 4 -15.85 5.86 0.98
C LEU A 4 -16.71 7.12 0.69
N SER A 5 -17.65 7.49 1.56
CA SER A 5 -18.40 8.75 1.40
C SER A 5 -17.53 9.99 1.51
N ARG A 6 -16.31 9.85 2.01
CA ARG A 6 -15.31 10.92 2.11
C ARG A 6 -14.44 11.11 0.86
N GLU A 7 -14.58 10.24 -0.15
CA GLU A 7 -13.83 10.34 -1.40
C GLU A 7 -13.87 11.74 -2.05
N PRO A 8 -15.00 12.48 -2.04
CA PRO A 8 -15.03 13.83 -2.64
C PRO A 8 -13.99 14.81 -2.10
N ALA A 9 -13.55 14.61 -0.86
CA ALA A 9 -12.52 15.46 -0.26
C ALA A 9 -11.08 15.17 -0.80
N ALA A 10 -10.90 14.05 -1.48
CA ALA A 10 -9.62 13.65 -2.09
C ALA A 10 -9.49 14.02 -3.57
N ARG A 11 -10.58 14.21 -4.31
CA ARG A 11 -10.64 14.32 -5.78
C ARG A 11 -9.63 15.28 -6.41
N ASP A 12 -9.43 16.45 -5.80
CA ASP A 12 -8.56 17.48 -6.37
C ASP A 12 -7.07 17.20 -6.15
N ARG A 13 -6.70 16.17 -5.39
CA ARG A 13 -5.32 15.96 -4.91
C ARG A 13 -4.83 14.52 -4.97
N ALA A 14 -5.72 13.55 -5.12
CA ALA A 14 -5.39 12.13 -5.19
C ALA A 14 -5.75 11.55 -6.55
N ASP A 15 -5.00 10.55 -6.98
CA ASP A 15 -5.22 9.81 -8.22
C ASP A 15 -6.08 8.55 -7.99
N ALA A 16 -6.14 8.08 -6.75
CA ALA A 16 -6.95 6.95 -6.29
C ALA A 16 -7.23 7.06 -4.79
N VAL A 17 -8.16 6.28 -4.28
CA VAL A 17 -8.38 6.09 -2.85
C VAL A 17 -8.02 4.66 -2.44
N GLU A 18 -7.29 4.49 -1.34
CA GLU A 18 -7.16 3.20 -0.69
C GLU A 18 -8.35 3.00 0.24
N PHE A 19 -9.18 1.99 -0.06
CA PHE A 19 -10.27 1.58 0.80
C PHE A 19 -9.78 0.50 1.78
N ARG A 20 -9.74 0.84 3.06
CA ARG A 20 -9.34 -0.02 4.16
C ARG A 20 -10.58 -0.77 4.65
N MET A 21 -10.84 -1.94 4.03
CA MET A 21 -11.98 -2.81 4.36
C MET A 21 -11.92 -3.29 5.81
N ASP A 22 -10.72 -3.54 6.30
CA ASP A 22 -10.45 -3.95 7.69
C ASP A 22 -10.83 -2.89 8.74
N LEU A 23 -11.00 -1.65 8.37
CA LEU A 23 -11.37 -0.54 9.26
C LEU A 23 -12.80 -0.04 9.03
N ALA A 24 -13.52 -0.58 8.05
CA ALA A 24 -14.88 -0.18 7.71
C ALA A 24 -15.90 -1.02 8.45
N ASP A 25 -17.03 -0.40 8.85
CA ASP A 25 -18.11 -1.11 9.56
C ASP A 25 -18.85 -2.10 8.66
N GLU A 26 -19.13 -1.73 7.40
CA GLU A 26 -19.86 -2.54 6.42
C GLU A 26 -19.17 -2.52 5.05
N PRO A 27 -17.94 -3.05 4.92
CA PRO A 27 -17.06 -2.82 3.75
C PRO A 27 -17.69 -3.24 2.42
N THR A 28 -18.43 -4.34 2.39
CA THR A 28 -19.10 -4.82 1.17
C THR A 28 -20.21 -3.86 0.74
N ALA A 29 -21.04 -3.40 1.67
CA ALA A 29 -22.13 -2.47 1.38
C ALA A 29 -21.61 -1.09 0.97
N ASP A 30 -20.54 -0.62 1.62
CA ASP A 30 -19.86 0.64 1.28
C ASP A 30 -19.32 0.61 -0.15
N LEU A 31 -18.67 -0.49 -0.55
CA LEU A 31 -18.17 -0.64 -1.90
C LEU A 31 -19.27 -0.79 -2.94
N GLU A 32 -20.30 -1.59 -2.68
CA GLU A 32 -21.47 -1.75 -3.58
C GLU A 32 -22.21 -0.44 -3.83
N SER A 33 -22.23 0.45 -2.84
CA SER A 33 -22.89 1.77 -2.95
C SER A 33 -21.97 2.88 -3.48
N TYR A 34 -20.70 2.57 -3.77
CA TYR A 34 -19.74 3.56 -4.22
C TYR A 34 -20.09 4.10 -5.62
N ASP A 35 -20.32 5.40 -5.69
CA ASP A 35 -20.58 6.16 -6.92
C ASP A 35 -19.59 7.33 -7.12
N GLY A 36 -18.44 7.26 -6.45
CA GLY A 36 -17.36 8.25 -6.52
C GLY A 36 -16.64 8.28 -7.88
N GLU A 37 -15.74 9.25 -8.02
CA GLU A 37 -15.00 9.48 -9.27
C GLU A 37 -13.60 8.84 -9.26
N LEU A 38 -12.99 8.68 -8.08
CA LEU A 38 -11.64 8.13 -7.99
C LEU A 38 -11.64 6.60 -8.03
N PRO A 39 -10.68 5.98 -8.74
CA PRO A 39 -10.49 4.55 -8.69
C PRO A 39 -10.06 4.10 -7.28
N ILE A 40 -10.36 2.84 -6.96
CA ILE A 40 -10.15 2.27 -5.64
C ILE A 40 -9.01 1.26 -5.65
N VAL A 41 -8.12 1.38 -4.67
CA VAL A 41 -7.22 0.32 -4.20
C VAL A 41 -7.88 -0.34 -3.01
N VAL A 42 -8.20 -1.63 -3.04
CA VAL A 42 -8.78 -2.32 -1.89
C VAL A 42 -7.70 -3.00 -1.04
N THR A 43 -7.81 -2.82 0.27
CA THR A 43 -6.92 -3.40 1.28
C THR A 43 -7.77 -3.96 2.41
N ASN A 44 -7.57 -5.24 2.75
CA ASN A 44 -8.17 -5.90 3.93
C ASN A 44 -7.01 -6.43 4.80
N ARG A 45 -6.39 -5.52 5.57
CA ARG A 45 -5.10 -5.75 6.24
C ARG A 45 -5.26 -6.65 7.46
N ALA A 46 -4.44 -7.72 7.52
CA ALA A 46 -4.38 -8.63 8.65
C ALA A 46 -3.85 -7.95 9.93
N GLU A 47 -4.31 -8.42 11.10
CA GLU A 47 -3.83 -7.93 12.41
C GLU A 47 -2.31 -8.06 12.55
N TRP A 48 -1.71 -9.18 12.11
CA TRP A 48 -0.27 -9.42 12.22
C TRP A 48 0.58 -8.52 11.30
N GLU A 49 -0.02 -7.77 10.38
CA GLU A 49 0.63 -6.71 9.59
C GLU A 49 0.01 -5.31 9.84
N GLY A 50 -0.54 -5.11 11.05
CA GLY A 50 -0.99 -3.80 11.53
C GLY A 50 -2.37 -3.36 11.03
N GLY A 51 -3.21 -4.30 10.62
CA GLY A 51 -4.62 -4.09 10.30
C GLY A 51 -5.55 -4.56 11.42
N GLU A 52 -6.83 -4.69 11.09
CA GLU A 52 -7.89 -5.15 12.00
C GLU A 52 -8.71 -6.31 11.39
N ALA A 53 -8.34 -6.81 10.20
CA ALA A 53 -9.04 -7.92 9.56
C ALA A 53 -8.81 -9.24 10.32
N GLU A 54 -9.89 -10.02 10.50
CA GLU A 54 -9.78 -11.39 10.97
C GLU A 54 -9.02 -12.25 9.95
N ASP A 55 -8.28 -13.28 10.43
CA ASP A 55 -7.42 -14.08 9.58
C ASP A 55 -8.19 -14.86 8.50
N LEU A 56 -9.36 -15.40 8.84
CA LEU A 56 -10.13 -16.27 7.96
C LEU A 56 -11.13 -15.50 7.09
N GLY A 57 -11.11 -15.78 5.78
CA GLY A 57 -12.11 -15.27 4.82
C GLY A 57 -11.77 -13.92 4.20
N ARG A 58 -10.78 -13.18 4.70
CA ARG A 58 -10.43 -11.85 4.20
C ARG A 58 -10.00 -11.82 2.73
N TYR A 59 -9.41 -12.91 2.21
CA TYR A 59 -9.06 -13.02 0.79
C TYR A 59 -10.27 -13.29 -0.10
N ASP A 60 -11.28 -13.98 0.41
CA ASP A 60 -12.55 -14.17 -0.30
C ASP A 60 -13.27 -12.83 -0.42
N GLU A 61 -13.31 -12.03 0.66
CA GLU A 61 -13.85 -10.66 0.65
C GLU A 61 -13.09 -9.74 -0.33
N LEU A 62 -11.75 -9.80 -0.37
CA LEU A 62 -10.94 -9.06 -1.35
C LEU A 62 -11.21 -9.55 -2.79
N THR A 63 -11.46 -10.84 -2.97
CA THR A 63 -11.78 -11.41 -4.30
C THR A 63 -13.12 -10.89 -4.81
N ASP A 64 -14.11 -10.79 -3.92
CA ASP A 64 -15.42 -10.21 -4.24
C ASP A 64 -15.28 -8.70 -4.51
N ALA A 65 -14.51 -7.98 -3.68
CA ALA A 65 -14.23 -6.56 -3.88
C ALA A 65 -13.51 -6.28 -5.21
N ALA A 66 -12.56 -7.12 -5.61
CA ALA A 66 -11.84 -7.01 -6.89
C ALA A 66 -12.74 -7.21 -8.13
N ALA A 67 -13.98 -7.62 -7.94
CA ALA A 67 -14.97 -7.70 -9.02
C ALA A 67 -15.71 -6.39 -9.28
N HIS A 68 -15.57 -5.39 -8.40
CA HIS A 68 -16.23 -4.10 -8.55
C HIS A 68 -15.52 -3.21 -9.58
N ASP A 69 -16.27 -2.56 -10.47
CA ASP A 69 -15.74 -1.81 -11.62
C ASP A 69 -14.81 -0.64 -11.24
N ALA A 70 -15.00 -0.05 -10.05
CA ALA A 70 -14.13 1.02 -9.55
C ALA A 70 -12.79 0.53 -8.98
N VAL A 71 -12.63 -0.78 -8.74
CA VAL A 71 -11.42 -1.34 -8.14
C VAL A 71 -10.36 -1.56 -9.22
N VAL A 72 -9.23 -0.89 -9.06
CA VAL A 72 -8.09 -0.95 -10.00
C VAL A 72 -6.89 -1.70 -9.43
N ALA A 73 -6.82 -1.86 -8.11
CA ALA A 73 -5.75 -2.61 -7.46
C ALA A 73 -6.21 -3.29 -6.17
N VAL A 74 -5.54 -4.40 -5.84
CA VAL A 74 -5.67 -5.12 -4.56
C VAL A 74 -4.32 -5.18 -3.86
N ASP A 75 -4.33 -4.96 -2.56
CA ASP A 75 -3.14 -5.09 -1.71
C ASP A 75 -3.16 -6.45 -1.00
N ILE A 76 -2.11 -7.26 -1.20
CA ILE A 76 -1.96 -8.61 -0.64
C ILE A 76 -0.61 -8.70 0.06
N GLU A 77 -0.59 -9.20 1.28
CA GLU A 77 0.66 -9.39 2.02
C GLU A 77 1.57 -10.41 1.33
N LEU A 78 2.84 -10.05 1.14
CA LEU A 78 3.85 -10.92 0.52
C LEU A 78 4.01 -12.24 1.28
N SER A 79 3.95 -12.19 2.61
CA SER A 79 4.06 -13.38 3.47
C SER A 79 2.93 -14.37 3.20
N ALA A 80 1.71 -13.90 2.93
CA ALA A 80 0.58 -14.76 2.57
C ALA A 80 0.79 -15.40 1.19
N LEU A 81 1.18 -14.63 0.19
CA LEU A 81 1.49 -15.15 -1.15
C LEU A 81 2.56 -16.23 -1.13
N ARG A 82 3.50 -16.15 -0.17
CA ARG A 82 4.62 -17.10 -0.01
C ARG A 82 4.38 -18.22 1.00
N GLY A 83 3.21 -18.26 1.63
CA GLY A 83 2.86 -19.28 2.62
C GLY A 83 3.59 -19.14 3.95
N ASN A 84 4.02 -17.93 4.28
CA ASN A 84 4.70 -17.61 5.52
C ASN A 84 3.80 -16.84 6.52
N ALA A 85 2.55 -16.57 6.13
CA ALA A 85 1.58 -15.90 6.99
C ALA A 85 1.12 -16.83 8.13
N PRO A 86 0.83 -16.28 9.32
CA PRO A 86 0.42 -17.07 10.49
C PRO A 86 -0.86 -17.89 10.27
N GLU A 87 -1.82 -17.33 9.55
CA GLU A 87 -3.13 -17.96 9.26
C GLU A 87 -3.07 -19.12 8.28
N GLY A 88 -2.02 -19.24 7.48
CA GLY A 88 -1.85 -20.35 6.53
C GLY A 88 -2.75 -20.30 5.30
N GLU A 89 -3.32 -19.15 4.96
CA GLU A 89 -4.28 -18.96 3.84
C GLU A 89 -3.62 -18.77 2.46
N GLN A 90 -2.39 -19.24 2.26
CA GLN A 90 -1.68 -19.10 0.98
C GLN A 90 -2.51 -19.48 -0.26
N PRO A 91 -3.29 -20.58 -0.28
CA PRO A 91 -4.07 -20.90 -1.47
C PRO A 91 -5.10 -19.83 -1.84
N HIS A 92 -5.71 -19.17 -0.85
CA HIS A 92 -6.69 -18.10 -1.06
C HIS A 92 -6.00 -16.82 -1.55
N ALA A 93 -4.86 -16.44 -0.95
CA ALA A 93 -4.06 -15.30 -1.40
C ALA A 93 -3.56 -15.46 -2.85
N VAL A 94 -3.10 -16.66 -3.21
CA VAL A 94 -2.67 -16.98 -4.58
C VAL A 94 -3.85 -16.95 -5.55
N ALA A 95 -5.01 -17.52 -5.18
CA ALA A 95 -6.22 -17.50 -6.01
C ALA A 95 -6.72 -16.06 -6.24
N LEU A 96 -6.70 -15.20 -5.21
CA LEU A 96 -7.01 -13.78 -5.34
C LEU A 96 -6.06 -13.10 -6.34
N ARG A 97 -4.73 -13.30 -6.21
CA ARG A 97 -3.74 -12.73 -7.13
C ARG A 97 -4.04 -13.12 -8.59
N GLU A 98 -4.32 -14.39 -8.83
CA GLU A 98 -4.62 -14.90 -10.18
C GLU A 98 -5.93 -14.31 -10.71
N THR A 99 -6.97 -14.27 -9.89
CA THR A 99 -8.26 -13.66 -10.25
C THR A 99 -8.12 -12.16 -10.56
N ALA A 100 -7.36 -11.42 -9.75
CA ALA A 100 -7.08 -10.01 -9.97
C ALA A 100 -6.40 -9.79 -11.33
N ARG A 101 -5.34 -10.57 -11.62
CA ARG A 101 -4.63 -10.50 -12.91
C ARG A 101 -5.52 -10.83 -14.11
N GLU A 102 -6.38 -11.85 -14.01
CA GLU A 102 -7.34 -12.20 -15.06
C GLU A 102 -8.33 -11.07 -15.36
N LYS A 103 -8.69 -10.28 -14.33
CA LYS A 103 -9.57 -9.13 -14.43
C LYS A 103 -8.85 -7.83 -14.85
N GLY A 104 -7.52 -7.82 -14.92
CA GLY A 104 -6.72 -6.62 -15.18
C GLY A 104 -6.62 -5.69 -13.96
N VAL A 105 -6.86 -6.20 -12.76
CA VAL A 105 -6.70 -5.50 -11.49
C VAL A 105 -5.24 -5.66 -11.04
N THR A 106 -4.58 -4.55 -10.73
CA THR A 106 -3.18 -4.53 -10.30
C THR A 106 -3.00 -5.20 -8.94
N VAL A 107 -1.99 -6.04 -8.80
CA VAL A 107 -1.64 -6.68 -7.53
C VAL A 107 -0.48 -5.95 -6.87
N ILE A 108 -0.72 -5.41 -5.68
CA ILE A 108 0.30 -4.82 -4.82
C ILE A 108 0.74 -5.90 -3.81
N ALA A 109 1.98 -6.39 -3.93
CA ALA A 109 2.56 -7.31 -2.95
C ALA A 109 3.23 -6.50 -1.84
N SER A 110 2.68 -6.51 -0.63
CA SER A 110 3.06 -5.59 0.44
C SER A 110 3.78 -6.24 1.62
N VAL A 111 4.64 -5.46 2.27
CA VAL A 111 5.31 -5.77 3.53
C VAL A 111 5.30 -4.54 4.43
N HIS A 112 4.92 -4.72 5.69
CA HIS A 112 4.97 -3.70 6.72
C HIS A 112 5.85 -4.16 7.88
N ASP A 113 6.96 -3.45 8.13
CA ASP A 113 7.85 -3.68 9.28
C ASP A 113 7.73 -2.49 10.24
N PHE A 114 7.02 -2.70 11.34
CA PHE A 114 6.78 -1.67 12.35
C PHE A 114 7.95 -1.53 13.34
N GLU A 115 8.95 -2.41 13.28
CA GLU A 115 10.06 -2.43 14.23
C GLU A 115 11.32 -1.77 13.65
N SER A 116 11.65 -2.03 12.37
CA SER A 116 12.95 -1.65 11.83
C SER A 116 12.93 -1.40 10.32
N THR A 117 14.06 -0.90 9.82
CA THR A 117 14.35 -0.82 8.38
C THR A 117 15.60 -1.67 8.09
N PRO A 118 15.48 -2.73 7.29
CA PRO A 118 16.63 -3.53 6.87
C PRO A 118 17.67 -2.73 6.09
N SER A 119 18.88 -3.27 5.96
CA SER A 119 19.92 -2.65 5.12
C SER A 119 19.46 -2.55 3.65
N SER A 120 20.00 -1.56 2.90
CA SER A 120 19.59 -1.36 1.51
C SER A 120 19.81 -2.60 0.62
N GLY A 121 20.78 -3.45 0.93
CA GLY A 121 20.99 -4.71 0.20
C GLY A 121 19.84 -5.69 0.41
N VAL A 122 19.44 -5.89 1.66
CA VAL A 122 18.30 -6.74 2.03
C VAL A 122 17.00 -6.19 1.46
N LEU A 123 16.77 -4.87 1.55
CA LEU A 123 15.57 -4.24 0.96
C LEU A 123 15.48 -4.47 -0.54
N VAL A 124 16.58 -4.40 -1.28
CA VAL A 124 16.59 -4.67 -2.73
C VAL A 124 16.21 -6.11 -3.04
N GLU A 125 16.71 -7.08 -2.28
CA GLU A 125 16.37 -8.49 -2.44
C GLU A 125 14.88 -8.73 -2.14
N LEU A 126 14.37 -8.15 -1.05
CA LEU A 126 12.96 -8.24 -0.67
C LEU A 126 12.03 -7.58 -1.71
N LEU A 127 12.40 -6.40 -2.24
CA LEU A 127 11.64 -5.73 -3.30
C LEU A 127 11.63 -6.55 -4.60
N ALA A 128 12.76 -7.13 -4.99
CA ALA A 128 12.83 -8.01 -6.15
C ALA A 128 11.97 -9.26 -5.94
N ASP A 129 11.99 -9.80 -4.75
CA ASP A 129 11.16 -10.94 -4.36
C ASP A 129 9.66 -10.61 -4.42
N ALA A 130 9.24 -9.46 -3.87
CA ALA A 130 7.84 -9.02 -3.93
C ALA A 130 7.39 -8.75 -5.37
N ALA A 131 8.26 -8.22 -6.22
CA ALA A 131 7.99 -8.00 -7.64
C ALA A 131 7.79 -9.30 -8.45
N THR A 132 8.12 -10.46 -7.92
CA THR A 132 7.77 -11.75 -8.56
C THR A 132 6.34 -12.17 -8.25
N GLU A 133 5.78 -11.69 -7.15
CA GLU A 133 4.44 -12.04 -6.68
C GLU A 133 3.38 -11.01 -7.07
N GLY A 134 3.72 -9.72 -7.05
CA GLY A 134 2.84 -8.61 -7.40
C GLY A 134 3.33 -7.82 -8.62
N ASP A 135 2.45 -6.96 -9.14
CA ASP A 135 2.79 -6.00 -10.19
C ASP A 135 3.52 -4.79 -9.59
N VAL A 136 3.22 -4.45 -8.33
CA VAL A 136 3.91 -3.43 -7.55
C VAL A 136 4.42 -4.04 -6.24
N ALA A 137 5.72 -3.89 -5.95
CA ALA A 137 6.32 -4.29 -4.68
C ALA A 137 6.22 -3.14 -3.66
N LYS A 138 5.43 -3.30 -2.59
CA LYS A 138 5.20 -2.27 -1.58
C LYS A 138 5.92 -2.59 -0.28
N PHE A 139 6.75 -1.63 0.21
CA PHE A 139 7.45 -1.76 1.49
C PHE A 139 7.27 -0.50 2.33
N ALA A 140 6.70 -0.67 3.52
CA ALA A 140 6.61 0.35 4.56
C ALA A 140 7.37 -0.14 5.80
N THR A 141 8.50 0.48 6.14
CA THR A 141 9.37 0.08 7.24
C THR A 141 9.55 1.22 8.23
N THR A 142 9.85 0.93 9.49
CA THR A 142 10.06 1.96 10.51
C THR A 142 11.52 2.43 10.50
N ALA A 143 11.72 3.75 10.34
CA ALA A 143 13.05 4.35 10.44
C ALA A 143 13.32 4.85 11.86
N GLU A 144 14.40 4.38 12.49
CA GLU A 144 14.93 4.92 13.75
C GLU A 144 15.82 6.13 13.51
N GLY A 145 16.39 6.27 12.31
CA GLY A 145 17.29 7.35 11.98
C GLY A 145 17.44 7.61 10.47
N ARG A 146 18.26 8.62 10.17
CA ARG A 146 18.53 9.03 8.76
C ARG A 146 19.21 7.93 7.93
N ALA A 147 19.95 7.03 8.57
CA ALA A 147 20.59 5.91 7.88
C ALA A 147 19.56 4.96 7.27
N ASP A 148 18.45 4.72 7.97
CA ASP A 148 17.35 3.88 7.53
C ASP A 148 16.62 4.52 6.35
N ALA A 149 16.32 5.83 6.44
CA ALA A 149 15.75 6.58 5.33
C ALA A 149 16.65 6.51 4.07
N LEU A 150 17.98 6.66 4.21
CA LEU A 150 18.92 6.52 3.11
C LEU A 150 18.97 5.09 2.56
N ALA A 151 18.85 4.08 3.42
CA ALA A 151 18.78 2.68 3.00
C ALA A 151 17.54 2.44 2.11
N MET A 152 16.37 2.96 2.51
CA MET A 152 15.13 2.87 1.74
C MET A 152 15.26 3.62 0.40
N LEU A 153 15.72 4.88 0.39
CA LEU A 153 15.91 5.65 -0.86
C LEU A 153 16.87 4.93 -1.84
N SER A 154 17.97 4.39 -1.31
CA SER A 154 18.92 3.62 -2.11
C SER A 154 18.31 2.33 -2.67
N ALA A 155 17.52 1.62 -1.88
CA ALA A 155 16.85 0.40 -2.31
C ALA A 155 15.78 0.70 -3.37
N THR A 156 14.97 1.76 -3.19
CA THR A 156 13.98 2.24 -4.16
C THR A 156 14.63 2.49 -5.51
N HIS A 157 15.68 3.31 -5.54
CA HIS A 157 16.40 3.62 -6.78
C HIS A 157 16.97 2.37 -7.48
N ARG A 158 17.57 1.46 -6.71
CA ARG A 158 18.14 0.23 -7.27
C ARG A 158 17.10 -0.73 -7.81
N ALA A 159 15.97 -0.89 -7.13
CA ALA A 159 14.88 -1.73 -7.58
C ALA A 159 14.24 -1.16 -8.85
N THR A 160 13.99 0.16 -8.90
CA THR A 160 13.47 0.83 -10.09
C THR A 160 14.46 0.75 -11.27
N ALA A 161 15.76 0.95 -11.03
CA ALA A 161 16.79 0.80 -12.06
C ALA A 161 16.91 -0.64 -12.59
N ALA A 162 16.47 -1.63 -11.81
CA ALA A 162 16.37 -3.02 -12.24
C ALA A 162 15.06 -3.32 -13.01
N GLY A 163 14.15 -2.35 -13.14
CA GLY A 163 12.90 -2.47 -13.88
C GLY A 163 11.71 -2.95 -13.05
N HIS A 164 11.79 -2.87 -11.70
CA HIS A 164 10.68 -3.21 -10.82
C HIS A 164 9.83 -1.98 -10.51
N ASP A 165 8.52 -2.15 -10.53
CA ASP A 165 7.56 -1.18 -10.03
C ASP A 165 7.47 -1.30 -8.51
N VAL A 166 7.69 -0.20 -7.80
CA VAL A 166 7.79 -0.20 -6.34
C VAL A 166 6.99 0.93 -5.70
N ALA A 167 6.52 0.69 -4.49
CA ALA A 167 5.89 1.67 -3.60
C ALA A 167 6.58 1.61 -2.23
N THR A 168 7.45 2.56 -1.93
CA THR A 168 8.33 2.47 -0.77
C THR A 168 8.25 3.70 0.12
N MET A 169 8.32 3.48 1.42
CA MET A 169 8.33 4.56 2.41
C MET A 169 8.90 4.08 3.74
N CYS A 170 9.37 5.03 4.54
CA CYS A 170 9.65 4.79 5.94
C CYS A 170 8.59 5.45 6.84
N MET A 171 8.16 4.72 7.85
CA MET A 171 7.30 5.19 8.93
C MET A 171 8.11 5.89 10.02
N GLY A 172 7.40 6.56 10.94
CA GLY A 172 8.00 7.30 12.04
C GLY A 172 8.53 8.68 11.64
N GLU A 173 8.87 9.49 12.62
CA GLU A 173 9.32 10.89 12.39
C GLU A 173 10.64 10.94 11.62
N ALA A 174 11.59 10.04 11.92
CA ALA A 174 12.86 9.96 11.23
C ALA A 174 12.72 9.60 9.74
N GLY A 175 11.70 8.78 9.40
CA GLY A 175 11.41 8.34 8.05
C GLY A 175 10.41 9.22 7.27
N ARG A 176 9.72 10.13 7.94
CA ARG A 176 8.59 10.89 7.38
C ARG A 176 8.86 11.52 6.02
N HIS A 177 10.04 12.12 5.85
CA HIS A 177 10.41 12.78 4.60
C HIS A 177 10.52 11.85 3.41
N THR A 178 10.72 10.54 3.61
CA THR A 178 10.79 9.56 2.51
C THR A 178 9.49 9.54 1.73
N ARG A 179 8.33 9.75 2.37
CA ARG A 179 7.02 9.78 1.71
C ARG A 179 6.91 10.80 0.57
N ALA A 180 7.62 11.92 0.69
CA ALA A 180 7.68 12.94 -0.36
C ALA A 180 8.89 12.73 -1.30
N VAL A 181 9.96 12.07 -0.86
CA VAL A 181 11.23 11.98 -1.59
C VAL A 181 11.38 10.68 -2.39
N THR A 182 10.79 9.55 -1.94
CA THR A 182 10.90 8.27 -2.68
C THR A 182 10.36 8.34 -4.12
N PRO A 183 9.33 9.17 -4.48
CA PRO A 183 8.93 9.33 -5.87
C PRO A 183 10.04 9.82 -6.79
N LEU A 184 10.97 10.67 -6.31
CA LEU A 184 12.15 11.10 -7.08
C LEU A 184 13.11 9.94 -7.41
N TYR A 185 12.99 8.83 -6.68
CA TYR A 185 13.79 7.62 -6.86
C TYR A 185 12.98 6.48 -7.51
N GLY A 186 11.73 6.76 -7.94
CA GLY A 186 10.91 5.85 -8.71
C GLY A 186 9.83 5.11 -7.93
N SER A 187 9.53 5.50 -6.67
CA SER A 187 8.35 4.98 -5.97
C SER A 187 7.08 5.50 -6.64
N LEU A 188 6.18 4.59 -7.02
CA LEU A 188 4.99 4.92 -7.83
C LEU A 188 3.79 5.37 -6.99
N ILE A 189 3.69 4.94 -5.72
CA ILE A 189 2.51 5.18 -4.90
C ILE A 189 2.92 5.88 -3.60
N GLY A 190 2.28 7.01 -3.32
CA GLY A 190 2.32 7.72 -2.04
C GLY A 190 0.98 7.62 -1.31
N TYR A 191 1.01 7.38 -0.01
CA TYR A 191 -0.18 7.23 0.83
C TYR A 191 -0.30 8.40 1.81
N ALA A 192 -1.45 9.07 1.79
CA ALA A 192 -1.77 10.16 2.71
C ALA A 192 -3.24 10.10 3.14
N PRO A 193 -3.56 10.30 4.42
CA PRO A 193 -4.94 10.50 4.85
C PRO A 193 -5.45 11.86 4.36
N VAL A 194 -6.76 11.99 4.18
CA VAL A 194 -7.39 13.28 3.87
C VAL A 194 -7.10 14.28 4.99
N ASP A 195 -7.31 13.85 6.22
CA ASP A 195 -7.01 14.62 7.44
C ASP A 195 -6.01 13.88 8.32
N THR A 196 -5.17 14.61 9.05
CA THR A 196 -4.15 14.01 9.95
C THR A 196 -4.72 13.10 11.04
N GLU A 197 -5.97 13.32 11.44
CA GLU A 197 -6.67 12.52 12.45
C GLU A 197 -6.99 11.10 11.94
N GLU A 198 -6.98 10.90 10.62
CA GLU A 198 -7.24 9.62 9.95
C GLU A 198 -5.94 8.87 9.59
N ALA A 199 -4.81 9.30 10.11
CA ALA A 199 -3.53 8.67 9.84
C ALA A 199 -3.52 7.21 10.32
N THR A 200 -3.27 6.27 9.41
CA THR A 200 -3.19 4.83 9.68
C THR A 200 -1.76 4.35 9.95
N ALA A 201 -0.77 5.22 9.82
CA ALA A 201 0.63 4.90 10.09
C ALA A 201 1.39 6.13 10.62
N PRO A 202 2.38 5.94 11.51
CA PRO A 202 3.20 7.02 12.05
C PRO A 202 3.93 7.81 10.95
N GLY A 203 3.98 9.12 11.09
CA GLY A 203 4.74 10.00 10.19
C GLY A 203 4.05 10.30 8.86
N GLN A 204 2.77 10.01 8.68
CA GLN A 204 2.03 10.45 7.51
C GLN A 204 1.90 12.00 7.48
N TYR A 205 1.96 12.56 6.29
CA TYR A 205 1.45 13.89 5.98
C TYR A 205 -0.05 13.77 5.66
N ASP A 206 -0.85 14.78 5.93
CA ASP A 206 -2.16 14.88 5.30
C ASP A 206 -2.01 15.04 3.77
N LEU A 207 -3.08 14.75 3.05
CA LEU A 207 -3.08 14.74 1.59
C LEU A 207 -2.68 16.09 0.99
N ALA A 208 -3.16 17.21 1.54
CA ALA A 208 -2.83 18.55 1.04
C ALA A 208 -1.35 18.88 1.25
N SER A 209 -0.80 18.51 2.40
CA SER A 209 0.62 18.70 2.73
C SER A 209 1.52 17.83 1.84
N LEU A 210 1.18 16.55 1.65
CA LEU A 210 1.95 15.66 0.78
C LEU A 210 1.94 16.17 -0.67
N ARG A 211 0.78 16.53 -1.22
CA ARG A 211 0.67 17.06 -2.58
C ARG A 211 1.51 18.32 -2.77
N SER A 212 1.45 19.27 -1.82
CA SER A 212 2.28 20.48 -1.86
C SER A 212 3.78 20.18 -1.86
N LEU A 213 4.23 19.16 -1.12
CA LEU A 213 5.64 18.74 -1.13
C LEU A 213 6.03 18.12 -2.48
N LEU A 214 5.19 17.26 -3.05
CA LEU A 214 5.43 16.62 -4.35
C LEU A 214 5.49 17.67 -5.46
N ASP A 215 4.55 18.61 -5.50
CA ASP A 215 4.54 19.73 -6.45
C ASP A 215 5.81 20.60 -6.33
N GLY A 216 6.24 20.89 -5.08
CA GLY A 216 7.47 21.63 -4.82
C GLY A 216 8.75 20.89 -5.24
N LEU A 217 8.70 19.56 -5.32
CA LEU A 217 9.78 18.70 -5.80
C LEU A 217 9.71 18.43 -7.31
N GLY A 218 8.65 18.86 -7.99
CA GLY A 218 8.44 18.60 -9.42
C GLY A 218 8.09 17.14 -9.73
N VAL A 219 7.45 16.46 -8.79
CA VAL A 219 6.88 15.12 -8.98
C VAL A 219 5.46 15.30 -9.51
N GLU A 220 5.21 14.77 -10.71
CA GLU A 220 3.89 14.78 -11.36
C GLU A 220 3.03 13.59 -10.92
#